data_e53c76860dfb7e93ad647f6360f4abf3
#
_entry.id   e53c76860dfb7e93ad647f6360f4abf3
#
_cell.length_a   1.000
_cell.length_b   1.000
_cell.length_c   1.000
_cell.angle_alpha   90.00
_cell.angle_beta   90.00
_cell.angle_gamma   90.00
#
_symmetry.space_group_name_H-M   'P 1'
#
loop_
_entity.id
_entity.type
_entity.pdbx_description
1 polymer ?
#
loop_
_entity_poly.entity_id
_entity_poly.type
_entity_poly.pdbx_seq_one_letter_code
_entity_poly.pdbx_strand_id
1 'polypeptide(L)'
;MIFKMKNYKLEKLQNGETFITHEKGNSMVPLIKSGQEHKLTPEKWENCNEGDIVYCKVKGNFYTHLVKGKNNERGLLIGNNKGGVNGWTKQVYGRVIEIL
;
A
#
# COMPACT_ATOMS: atom_id res chain seq x y z
N MET A 1 19.06 18.91 -17.21
CA MET A 1 17.66 18.88 -16.76
C MET A 1 17.41 17.64 -15.92
N ILE A 2 16.94 17.82 -14.72
CA ILE A 2 16.64 16.70 -13.83
C ILE A 2 15.16 16.42 -13.94
N PHE A 3 14.81 15.18 -14.34
CA PHE A 3 13.43 14.72 -14.34
C PHE A 3 13.13 14.06 -13.00
N LYS A 4 12.20 14.64 -12.25
CA LYS A 4 11.65 13.99 -11.06
C LYS A 4 10.38 13.27 -11.45
N MET A 5 10.36 11.97 -11.27
CA MET A 5 9.11 11.21 -11.39
C MET A 5 8.22 11.57 -10.21
N LYS A 6 7.01 12.02 -10.51
CA LYS A 6 6.03 12.34 -9.49
C LYS A 6 5.29 11.09 -9.06
N ASN A 7 5.13 10.93 -7.75
CA ASN A 7 4.26 9.91 -7.20
C ASN A 7 2.97 10.59 -6.70
N TYR A 8 1.96 10.60 -7.55
CA TYR A 8 0.70 11.28 -7.26
C TYR A 8 -0.06 10.67 -6.08
N LYS A 9 0.00 9.36 -5.91
CA LYS A 9 -0.64 8.70 -4.77
C LYS A 9 0.00 9.15 -3.46
N LEU A 10 1.33 9.17 -3.40
CA LEU A 10 2.07 9.61 -2.23
C LEU A 10 1.77 11.08 -1.91
N GLU A 11 1.79 11.95 -2.92
CA GLU A 11 1.49 13.36 -2.74
C GLU A 11 0.09 13.56 -2.15
N LYS A 12 -0.91 12.90 -2.70
CA LYS A 12 -2.30 12.99 -2.20
C LYS A 12 -2.41 12.51 -0.76
N LEU A 13 -1.80 11.37 -0.45
CA LEU A 13 -1.83 10.83 0.90
C LEU A 13 -1.13 11.74 1.90
N GLN A 14 0.01 12.31 1.53
CA GLN A 14 0.74 13.27 2.38
C GLN A 14 -0.03 14.57 2.57
N ASN A 15 -0.88 14.94 1.63
CA ASN A 15 -1.78 16.09 1.73
C ASN A 15 -3.08 15.78 2.49
N GLY A 16 -3.23 14.57 3.01
CA GLY A 16 -4.41 14.19 3.79
C GLY A 16 -5.63 13.81 2.97
N GLU A 17 -5.46 13.55 1.68
CA GLU A 17 -6.57 13.23 0.78
C GLU A 17 -6.95 11.75 0.82
N THR A 18 -8.24 11.49 0.76
CA THR A 18 -8.84 10.17 0.49
C THR A 18 -9.34 10.18 -0.95
N PHE A 19 -8.98 9.18 -1.73
CA PHE A 19 -9.29 9.19 -3.16
C PHE A 19 -9.45 7.78 -3.72
N ILE A 20 -10.06 7.71 -4.90
CA ILE A 20 -10.23 6.47 -5.65
C ILE A 20 -9.05 6.36 -6.63
N THR A 21 -8.45 5.19 -6.68
CA THR A 21 -7.33 4.90 -7.57
C THR A 21 -7.43 3.46 -8.11
N HIS A 22 -6.55 3.12 -9.01
CA HIS A 22 -6.45 1.76 -9.55
C HIS A 22 -4.98 1.47 -9.92
N GLU A 23 -4.66 0.20 -10.05
CA GLU A 23 -3.34 -0.26 -10.45
C GLU A 23 -3.46 -1.44 -11.39
N LYS A 24 -2.47 -1.60 -12.27
CA LYS A 24 -2.35 -2.80 -13.11
C LYS A 24 -1.52 -3.84 -12.39
N GLY A 25 -1.83 -5.10 -12.60
CA GLY A 25 -1.10 -6.22 -12.04
C GLY A 25 -2.00 -7.19 -11.28
N ASN A 26 -1.49 -8.39 -11.03
CA ASN A 26 -2.26 -9.49 -10.45
C ASN A 26 -1.76 -9.92 -9.08
N SER A 27 -0.89 -9.15 -8.44
CA SER A 27 -0.28 -9.51 -7.15
C SER A 27 -1.29 -9.64 -6.01
N MET A 28 -2.44 -8.98 -6.13
CA MET A 28 -3.47 -8.95 -5.08
C MET A 28 -4.75 -9.70 -5.47
N VAL A 29 -4.77 -10.38 -6.60
CA VAL A 29 -5.92 -11.19 -7.03
C VAL A 29 -6.16 -12.32 -6.01
N PRO A 30 -7.41 -12.65 -5.63
CA PRO A 30 -8.66 -12.06 -6.11
C PRO A 30 -9.15 -10.84 -5.32
N LEU A 31 -8.42 -10.36 -4.32
CA LEU A 31 -8.84 -9.25 -3.47
C LEU A 31 -8.95 -7.95 -4.25
N ILE A 32 -7.94 -7.65 -5.06
CA ILE A 32 -7.95 -6.53 -6.01
C ILE A 32 -7.48 -7.06 -7.35
N LYS A 33 -8.34 -6.94 -8.35
CA LYS A 33 -8.03 -7.34 -9.73
C LYS A 33 -7.29 -6.21 -10.45
N SER A 34 -6.56 -6.56 -11.51
CA SER A 34 -5.89 -5.57 -12.35
C SER A 34 -6.88 -4.51 -12.85
N GLY A 35 -6.58 -3.24 -12.63
CA GLY A 35 -7.43 -2.12 -13.02
C GLY A 35 -8.63 -1.87 -12.13
N GLN A 36 -8.85 -2.68 -11.10
CA GLN A 36 -10.00 -2.51 -10.22
C GLN A 36 -9.83 -1.28 -9.34
N GLU A 37 -10.86 -0.44 -9.31
CA GLU A 37 -10.87 0.75 -8.49
C GLU A 37 -10.98 0.42 -7.01
N HIS A 38 -10.25 1.17 -6.20
CA HIS A 38 -10.29 1.06 -4.75
C HIS A 38 -10.06 2.43 -4.12
N LYS A 39 -10.58 2.62 -2.92
CA LYS A 39 -10.45 3.87 -2.18
C LYS A 39 -9.29 3.76 -1.20
N LEU A 40 -8.39 4.75 -1.25
CA LEU A 40 -7.19 4.83 -0.44
C LEU A 40 -7.28 6.06 0.47
N THR A 41 -6.97 5.88 1.74
CA THR A 41 -6.96 6.96 2.74
C THR A 41 -5.61 7.03 3.43
N PRO A 42 -5.15 8.23 3.88
CA PRO A 42 -3.93 8.33 4.66
C PRO A 42 -4.01 7.46 5.93
N GLU A 43 -2.92 6.76 6.22
CA GLU A 43 -2.85 5.93 7.42
C GLU A 43 -1.40 5.74 7.84
N LYS A 44 -1.18 5.51 9.14
CA LYS A 44 0.12 5.19 9.73
C LYS A 44 0.20 3.69 10.00
N TRP A 45 1.41 3.14 9.96
CA TRP A 45 1.59 1.71 10.18
C TRP A 45 1.05 1.22 11.52
N GLU A 46 1.12 2.07 12.56
CA GLU A 46 0.65 1.73 13.92
C GLU A 46 -0.83 1.39 13.96
N ASN A 47 -1.62 1.99 13.07
CA ASN A 47 -3.07 1.79 12.99
C ASN A 47 -3.49 0.70 12.02
N CYS A 48 -2.54 0.05 11.36
CA CYS A 48 -2.81 -1.03 10.42
C CYS A 48 -2.63 -2.38 11.11
N ASN A 49 -3.39 -3.36 10.64
CA ASN A 49 -3.36 -4.71 11.19
C ASN A 49 -3.19 -5.74 10.10
N GLU A 50 -2.85 -6.97 10.50
CA GLU A 50 -2.78 -8.11 9.61
C GLU A 50 -4.11 -8.28 8.85
N GLY A 51 -4.02 -8.46 7.54
CA GLY A 51 -5.17 -8.52 6.64
C GLY A 51 -5.51 -7.20 5.96
N ASP A 52 -5.02 -6.07 6.44
CA ASP A 52 -5.19 -4.78 5.77
C ASP A 52 -4.38 -4.74 4.47
N ILE A 53 -4.85 -3.94 3.52
CA ILE A 53 -4.12 -3.64 2.29
C ILE A 53 -3.63 -2.19 2.41
N VAL A 54 -2.33 -1.99 2.28
CA VAL A 54 -1.70 -0.68 2.52
C VAL A 54 -0.86 -0.23 1.33
N TYR A 55 -0.78 1.09 1.17
CA TYR A 55 0.16 1.72 0.25
C TYR A 55 1.42 2.06 1.04
N CYS A 56 2.54 1.44 0.67
CA CYS A 56 3.76 1.47 1.46
C CYS A 56 5.01 1.43 0.58
N LYS A 57 6.15 1.67 1.23
CA LYS A 57 7.46 1.58 0.58
C LYS A 57 8.29 0.51 1.30
N VAL A 58 8.78 -0.47 0.56
CA VAL A 58 9.63 -1.53 1.08
C VAL A 58 10.88 -1.60 0.22
N LYS A 59 12.05 -1.49 0.84
CA LYS A 59 13.35 -1.57 0.14
C LYS A 59 13.43 -0.64 -1.08
N GLY A 60 12.86 0.56 -0.95
CA GLY A 60 12.90 1.57 -2.00
C GLY A 60 11.79 1.48 -3.06
N ASN A 61 10.92 0.49 -3.00
CA ASN A 61 9.82 0.30 -3.95
C ASN A 61 8.46 0.51 -3.29
N PHE A 62 7.54 1.10 -4.04
CA PHE A 62 6.16 1.31 -3.58
C PHE A 62 5.27 0.13 -3.96
N TYR A 63 4.39 -0.24 -3.04
CA TYR A 63 3.44 -1.33 -3.24
C TYR A 63 2.09 -0.98 -2.62
N THR A 64 1.02 -1.47 -3.24
CA THR A 64 -0.29 -1.61 -2.61
C THR A 64 -0.46 -3.10 -2.33
N HIS A 65 -0.05 -3.54 -1.15
CA HIS A 65 0.05 -4.94 -0.80
C HIS A 65 -0.54 -5.25 0.58
N LEU A 66 -0.61 -6.54 0.87
CA LEU A 66 -1.24 -7.10 2.05
C LEU A 66 -0.31 -7.04 3.26
N VAL A 67 -0.87 -6.69 4.40
CA VAL A 67 -0.18 -6.82 5.70
C VAL A 67 -0.28 -8.27 6.15
N LYS A 68 0.86 -8.94 6.25
CA LYS A 68 0.97 -10.36 6.64
C LYS A 68 1.41 -10.55 8.08
N GLY A 69 1.86 -9.51 8.73
CA GLY A 69 2.29 -9.55 10.12
C GLY A 69 2.55 -8.16 10.65
N LYS A 70 2.68 -8.04 11.97
CA LYS A 70 2.92 -6.78 12.65
C LYS A 70 3.86 -7.00 13.83
N ASN A 71 4.82 -6.09 13.98
CA ASN A 71 5.81 -6.14 15.03
C ASN A 71 6.15 -4.70 15.43
N ASN A 72 6.26 -4.43 16.73
CA ASN A 72 6.51 -3.07 17.22
C ASN A 72 7.88 -2.52 16.81
N GLU A 73 8.86 -3.38 16.63
CA GLU A 73 10.21 -2.96 16.23
C GLU A 73 10.37 -2.82 14.72
N ARG A 74 9.74 -3.72 13.94
CA ARG A 74 9.93 -3.82 12.50
C ARG A 74 8.83 -3.16 11.68
N GLY A 75 7.66 -2.92 12.27
CA GLY A 75 6.51 -2.37 11.59
C GLY A 75 5.58 -3.44 11.04
N LEU A 76 5.28 -3.36 9.74
CA LEU A 76 4.40 -4.30 9.06
C LEU A 76 5.18 -5.20 8.11
N LEU A 77 4.86 -6.49 8.12
CA LEU A 77 5.34 -7.43 7.12
C LEU A 77 4.44 -7.35 5.89
N ILE A 78 5.01 -6.99 4.76
CA ILE A 78 4.28 -6.73 3.53
C ILE A 78 4.48 -7.85 2.53
N GLY A 79 3.43 -8.25 1.87
CA GLY A 79 3.49 -9.25 0.81
C GLY A 79 2.28 -9.19 -0.12
N ASN A 80 2.35 -10.00 -1.18
CA ASN A 80 1.23 -10.12 -2.11
C ASN A 80 0.25 -11.20 -1.66
N ASN A 81 -0.87 -11.34 -2.39
CA ASN A 81 -1.88 -12.34 -2.08
C ASN A 81 -1.58 -13.71 -2.72
N LYS A 82 -0.38 -13.92 -3.21
CA LYS A 82 0.07 -15.18 -3.85
C LYS A 82 1.21 -15.86 -3.08
N GLY A 83 1.40 -15.48 -1.82
CA GLY A 83 2.43 -16.05 -0.95
C GLY A 83 3.79 -15.38 -1.01
N GLY A 84 3.97 -14.35 -1.85
CA GLY A 84 5.21 -13.58 -1.89
C GLY A 84 5.33 -12.60 -0.74
N VAL A 85 6.55 -12.37 -0.26
CA VAL A 85 6.85 -11.45 0.83
C VAL A 85 7.84 -10.40 0.34
N ASN A 86 7.49 -9.11 0.55
CA ASN A 86 8.37 -7.99 0.21
C ASN A 86 9.34 -7.64 1.34
N GLY A 87 8.88 -7.71 2.57
CA GLY A 87 9.69 -7.42 3.75
C GLY A 87 8.96 -6.57 4.79
N TRP A 88 9.69 -6.16 5.82
CA TRP A 88 9.19 -5.33 6.90
C TRP A 88 9.36 -3.85 6.57
N THR A 89 8.38 -3.03 6.96
CA THR A 89 8.46 -1.59 6.78
C THR A 89 7.60 -0.83 7.80
N LYS A 90 8.06 0.36 8.16
CA LYS A 90 7.26 1.38 8.86
C LYS A 90 6.85 2.50 7.91
N GLN A 91 7.29 2.46 6.64
CA GLN A 91 6.97 3.45 5.62
C GLN A 91 5.62 3.13 5.00
N VAL A 92 4.57 3.35 5.76
CA VAL A 92 3.18 3.15 5.35
C VAL A 92 2.52 4.53 5.23
N TYR A 93 1.89 4.79 4.11
CA TYR A 93 1.33 6.09 3.77
C TYR A 93 -0.18 6.08 3.70
N GLY A 94 -0.78 4.94 3.39
CA GLY A 94 -2.22 4.84 3.26
C GLY A 94 -2.73 3.42 3.40
N ARG A 95 -4.05 3.30 3.55
CA ARG A 95 -4.75 2.02 3.68
C ARG A 95 -5.95 2.00 2.74
N VAL A 96 -6.19 0.86 2.11
CA VAL A 96 -7.37 0.62 1.29
C VAL A 96 -8.57 0.43 2.22
N ILE A 97 -9.59 1.27 2.07
CA ILE A 97 -10.80 1.24 2.92
C ILE A 97 -12.03 0.72 2.19
N GLU A 98 -11.97 0.64 0.86
CA GLU A 98 -13.08 0.15 0.05
C GLU A 98 -12.57 -0.35 -1.29
N ILE A 99 -13.05 -1.49 -1.74
CA ILE A 99 -12.79 -2.04 -3.07
C ILE A 99 -14.11 -1.93 -3.85
N LEU A 100 -14.05 -1.23 -4.98
CA LEU A 100 -15.24 -0.86 -5.75
C LEU A 100 -15.60 -1.84 -6.87
#